data_ab3667ac51f56f7cb5e2551403c6e8b9
#
_entry.id   ab3667ac51f56f7cb5e2551403c6e8b9
#
_cell.length_a   1.000
_cell.length_b   1.000
_cell.length_c   1.000
_cell.angle_alpha   90.00
_cell.angle_beta   90.00
_cell.angle_gamma   90.00
#
_symmetry.space_group_name_H-M   'P 1'
#
loop_
_entity.id
_entity.type
_entity.pdbx_description
1 polymer ?
#
loop_
_entity_poly.entity_id
_entity_poly.type
_entity_poly.pdbx_seq_one_letter_code
_entity_poly.pdbx_strand_id
1 'polypeptide(L)'
;MLKRVLIANRGEIALRVIRACRELDIETVGVYSTADESALHAQIATRSLCVGPARAADSYLNQDAILSAALATGCDAIHPGYGFLSENPDFADRCVEAGLKYIGPSGDVIRKMGSKAAARTLAQQAGVPVVPGSDGPLRDVEQAKELAEQVGYPVLLKASAGGGGRGMRQVDSPEGLESAYHAAQAEAAALLAADPLLEAPEHSLLAAQVEQMFTKAGAMN
;
A
#
# COMPACT_ATOMS: atom_id res chain seq x y z
N MET A 1 3.99 -18.34 -22.38
CA MET A 1 5.23 -17.62 -21.97
C MET A 1 4.99 -16.14 -22.21
N LEU A 2 5.38 -15.24 -21.30
CA LEU A 2 5.23 -13.79 -21.47
C LEU A 2 6.20 -13.32 -22.56
N LYS A 3 5.75 -12.45 -23.45
CA LYS A 3 6.57 -11.87 -24.51
C LYS A 3 6.85 -10.39 -24.30
N ARG A 4 5.87 -9.67 -23.76
CA ARG A 4 5.98 -8.21 -23.52
C ARG A 4 5.25 -7.79 -22.27
N VAL A 5 5.95 -7.07 -21.40
CA VAL A 5 5.43 -6.60 -20.10
C VAL A 5 5.45 -5.08 -20.06
N LEU A 6 4.29 -4.46 -19.74
CA LEU A 6 4.25 -3.06 -19.38
C LEU A 6 4.65 -2.90 -17.91
N ILE A 7 5.51 -1.93 -17.64
CA ILE A 7 5.97 -1.60 -16.29
C ILE A 7 5.27 -0.33 -15.82
N ALA A 8 4.23 -0.51 -14.99
CA ALA A 8 3.38 0.58 -14.50
C ALA A 8 4.03 1.28 -13.28
N ASN A 9 5.26 1.71 -13.45
CA ASN A 9 6.04 2.40 -12.40
C ASN A 9 7.18 3.20 -13.01
N ARG A 10 7.97 3.88 -12.16
CA ARG A 10 9.09 4.75 -12.54
C ARG A 10 10.33 4.47 -11.68
N GLY A 11 11.43 5.15 -12.01
CA GLY A 11 12.64 5.20 -11.19
C GLY A 11 13.32 3.83 -11.00
N GLU A 12 13.79 3.60 -9.80
CA GLU A 12 14.60 2.42 -9.44
C GLU A 12 13.83 1.12 -9.65
N ILE A 13 12.58 1.03 -9.20
CA ILE A 13 11.80 -0.19 -9.34
C ILE A 13 11.53 -0.55 -10.81
N ALA A 14 11.23 0.44 -11.64
CA ALA A 14 11.06 0.21 -13.08
C ALA A 14 12.36 -0.34 -13.69
N LEU A 15 13.52 0.19 -13.32
CA LEU A 15 14.83 -0.32 -13.76
C LEU A 15 15.06 -1.77 -13.35
N ARG A 16 14.70 -2.14 -12.12
CA ARG A 16 14.84 -3.53 -11.65
C ARG A 16 13.98 -4.49 -12.47
N VAL A 17 12.72 -4.12 -12.71
CA VAL A 17 11.81 -4.95 -13.52
C VAL A 17 12.31 -5.05 -14.97
N ILE A 18 12.76 -3.94 -15.58
CA ILE A 18 13.33 -3.96 -16.94
C ILE A 18 14.52 -4.92 -17.01
N ARG A 19 15.44 -4.87 -16.03
CA ARG A 19 16.60 -5.77 -16.01
C ARG A 19 16.19 -7.24 -15.89
N ALA A 20 15.27 -7.57 -15.00
CA ALA A 20 14.75 -8.93 -14.84
C ALA A 20 14.06 -9.43 -16.12
N CYS A 21 13.25 -8.60 -16.77
CA CYS A 21 12.63 -8.94 -18.05
C CYS A 21 13.68 -9.21 -19.13
N ARG A 22 14.73 -8.40 -19.20
CA ARG A 22 15.83 -8.56 -20.16
C ARG A 22 16.57 -9.89 -19.97
N GLU A 23 16.83 -10.30 -18.72
CA GLU A 23 17.46 -11.59 -18.40
C GLU A 23 16.58 -12.80 -18.83
N LEU A 24 15.28 -12.58 -18.95
CA LEU A 24 14.29 -13.58 -19.36
C LEU A 24 13.88 -13.45 -20.85
N ASP A 25 14.56 -12.64 -21.65
CA ASP A 25 14.23 -12.34 -23.04
C ASP A 25 12.80 -11.84 -23.25
N ILE A 26 12.29 -11.05 -22.28
CA ILE A 26 10.96 -10.44 -22.32
C ILE A 26 11.10 -8.95 -22.73
N GLU A 27 10.36 -8.54 -23.77
CA GLU A 27 10.27 -7.12 -24.14
C GLU A 27 9.58 -6.30 -23.07
N THR A 28 10.03 -5.06 -22.88
CA THR A 28 9.49 -4.15 -21.88
C THR A 28 8.89 -2.90 -22.50
N VAL A 29 7.76 -2.48 -21.97
CA VAL A 29 7.16 -1.16 -22.24
C VAL A 29 7.25 -0.35 -20.97
N GLY A 30 8.13 0.64 -20.95
CA GLY A 30 8.24 1.62 -19.87
C GLY A 30 7.20 2.73 -20.03
N VAL A 31 6.57 3.15 -18.94
CA VAL A 31 5.73 4.35 -18.95
C VAL A 31 6.44 5.51 -18.26
N TYR A 32 6.19 6.74 -18.72
CA TYR A 32 6.75 7.92 -18.10
C TYR A 32 5.77 9.10 -18.15
N SER A 33 5.86 9.98 -17.15
CA SER A 33 5.21 11.29 -17.20
C SER A 33 6.09 12.28 -17.95
N THR A 34 5.54 13.42 -18.38
CA THR A 34 6.34 14.46 -19.05
C THR A 34 7.58 14.91 -18.26
N ALA A 35 7.55 14.79 -16.93
CA ALA A 35 8.71 15.12 -16.09
C ALA A 35 9.81 14.05 -16.11
N ASP A 36 9.49 12.83 -16.49
CA ASP A 36 10.39 11.68 -16.46
C ASP A 36 10.85 11.25 -17.88
N GLU A 37 10.63 12.05 -18.91
CA GLU A 37 10.97 11.71 -20.29
C GLU A 37 12.46 11.33 -20.46
N SER A 38 13.34 12.01 -19.76
CA SER A 38 14.79 11.73 -19.76
C SER A 38 15.23 10.73 -18.70
N ALA A 39 14.30 10.13 -17.93
CA ALA A 39 14.66 9.20 -16.87
C ALA A 39 15.20 7.87 -17.46
N LEU A 40 16.15 7.26 -16.76
CA LEU A 40 16.87 6.08 -17.23
C LEU A 40 15.94 4.92 -17.57
N HIS A 41 14.88 4.69 -16.80
CA HIS A 41 13.91 3.61 -17.08
C HIS A 41 13.17 3.81 -18.41
N ALA A 42 12.89 5.08 -18.79
CA ALA A 42 12.29 5.39 -20.07
C ALA A 42 13.27 5.19 -21.24
N GLN A 43 14.57 5.41 -21.01
CA GLN A 43 15.60 5.23 -22.04
C GLN A 43 15.95 3.78 -22.31
N ILE A 44 15.97 2.91 -21.30
CA ILE A 44 16.45 1.52 -21.43
C ILE A 44 15.37 0.47 -21.66
N ALA A 45 14.08 0.82 -21.50
CA ALA A 45 12.97 -0.06 -21.88
C ALA A 45 13.00 -0.33 -23.40
N THR A 46 12.48 -1.47 -23.82
CA THR A 46 12.40 -1.82 -25.27
C THR A 46 11.56 -0.79 -26.04
N ARG A 47 10.50 -0.29 -25.40
CA ARG A 47 9.66 0.83 -25.85
C ARG A 47 9.28 1.67 -24.64
N SER A 48 8.96 2.95 -24.87
CA SER A 48 8.48 3.84 -23.81
C SER A 48 7.34 4.71 -24.31
N LEU A 49 6.36 4.98 -23.42
CA LEU A 49 5.23 5.84 -23.71
C LEU A 49 5.02 6.87 -22.61
N CYS A 50 4.72 8.10 -23.04
CA CYS A 50 4.22 9.12 -22.12
C CYS A 50 2.77 8.82 -21.76
N VAL A 51 2.47 8.72 -20.46
CA VAL A 51 1.12 8.40 -19.96
C VAL A 51 0.42 9.59 -19.32
N GLY A 52 1.04 10.77 -19.38
CA GLY A 52 0.41 12.00 -18.89
C GLY A 52 1.40 13.04 -18.35
N PRO A 53 0.88 14.11 -17.75
CA PRO A 53 1.69 15.21 -17.20
C PRO A 53 2.45 14.76 -15.93
N ALA A 54 3.26 15.67 -15.37
CA ALA A 54 4.14 15.40 -14.23
C ALA A 54 3.40 14.91 -12.96
N ARG A 55 2.16 15.34 -12.76
CA ARG A 55 1.37 14.95 -11.58
C ARG A 55 1.03 13.46 -11.66
N ALA A 56 1.32 12.71 -10.60
CA ALA A 56 1.12 11.26 -10.57
C ALA A 56 -0.36 10.85 -10.76
N ALA A 57 -1.31 11.62 -10.21
CA ALA A 57 -2.74 11.37 -10.38
C ALA A 57 -3.19 11.39 -11.86
N ASP A 58 -2.52 12.18 -12.68
CA ASP A 58 -2.86 12.38 -14.09
C ASP A 58 -1.99 11.50 -15.03
N SER A 59 -1.09 10.69 -14.47
CA SER A 59 -0.15 9.83 -15.21
C SER A 59 -0.05 8.43 -14.62
N TYR A 60 0.83 8.20 -13.63
CA TYR A 60 1.11 6.87 -13.07
C TYR A 60 -0.05 6.25 -12.29
N LEU A 61 -0.98 7.06 -11.76
CA LEU A 61 -2.20 6.63 -11.08
C LEU A 61 -3.43 6.62 -12.01
N ASN A 62 -3.29 7.09 -13.25
CA ASN A 62 -4.33 7.04 -14.25
C ASN A 62 -4.43 5.64 -14.84
N GLN A 63 -5.35 4.83 -14.29
CA GLN A 63 -5.55 3.44 -14.71
C GLN A 63 -5.89 3.32 -16.20
N ASP A 64 -6.69 4.24 -16.74
CA ASP A 64 -7.10 4.20 -18.15
C ASP A 64 -5.92 4.44 -19.08
N ALA A 65 -5.05 5.39 -18.75
CA ALA A 65 -3.85 5.66 -19.52
C ALA A 65 -2.88 4.46 -19.51
N ILE A 66 -2.69 3.83 -18.34
CA ILE A 66 -1.83 2.65 -18.18
C ILE A 66 -2.38 1.45 -18.95
N LEU A 67 -3.68 1.14 -18.81
CA LEU A 67 -4.32 0.03 -19.54
C LEU A 67 -4.29 0.26 -21.05
N SER A 68 -4.61 1.49 -21.48
CA SER A 68 -4.56 1.85 -22.91
C SER A 68 -3.16 1.70 -23.49
N ALA A 69 -2.12 2.11 -22.75
CA ALA A 69 -0.73 1.94 -23.16
C ALA A 69 -0.35 0.46 -23.29
N ALA A 70 -0.79 -0.40 -22.37
CA ALA A 70 -0.53 -1.84 -22.42
C ALA A 70 -1.20 -2.51 -23.65
N LEU A 71 -2.47 -2.21 -23.88
CA LEU A 71 -3.24 -2.75 -24.99
C LEU A 71 -2.70 -2.25 -26.34
N ALA A 72 -2.44 -0.95 -26.47
CA ALA A 72 -1.95 -0.35 -27.70
C ALA A 72 -0.55 -0.86 -28.10
N THR A 73 0.25 -1.28 -27.13
CA THR A 73 1.59 -1.85 -27.38
C THR A 73 1.61 -3.36 -27.47
N GLY A 74 0.47 -4.03 -27.32
CA GLY A 74 0.34 -5.48 -27.38
C GLY A 74 1.08 -6.20 -26.26
N CYS A 75 0.98 -5.69 -25.03
CA CYS A 75 1.53 -6.35 -23.86
C CYS A 75 0.71 -7.58 -23.47
N ASP A 76 1.39 -8.61 -22.95
CA ASP A 76 0.76 -9.81 -22.37
C ASP A 76 0.45 -9.61 -20.88
N ALA A 77 1.19 -8.71 -20.23
CA ALA A 77 1.12 -8.52 -18.80
C ALA A 77 1.47 -7.08 -18.36
N ILE A 78 1.07 -6.75 -17.14
CA ILE A 78 1.45 -5.51 -16.46
C ILE A 78 2.16 -5.86 -15.14
N HIS A 79 3.32 -5.24 -14.91
CA HIS A 79 4.03 -5.29 -13.62
C HIS A 79 3.89 -3.93 -12.93
N PRO A 80 3.19 -3.84 -11.80
CA PRO A 80 2.93 -2.56 -11.13
C PRO A 80 4.12 -2.03 -10.31
N GLY A 81 5.13 -2.86 -10.07
CA GLY A 81 6.20 -2.55 -9.13
C GLY A 81 5.71 -2.52 -7.68
N TYR A 82 6.09 -1.49 -6.93
CA TYR A 82 5.57 -1.18 -5.60
C TYR A 82 5.11 0.29 -5.55
N GLY A 83 4.18 0.64 -4.63
CA GLY A 83 3.52 1.95 -4.63
C GLY A 83 2.61 2.13 -5.85
N PHE A 84 2.17 3.35 -6.11
CA PHE A 84 1.22 3.68 -7.19
C PHE A 84 0.03 2.70 -7.25
N LEU A 85 -0.12 1.98 -8.36
CA LEU A 85 -1.24 1.06 -8.58
C LEU A 85 -1.00 -0.36 -8.04
N SER A 86 0.15 -0.65 -7.40
CA SER A 86 0.48 -2.00 -6.93
C SER A 86 -0.44 -2.51 -5.81
N GLU A 87 -1.00 -1.59 -5.02
CA GLU A 87 -1.92 -1.90 -3.93
C GLU A 87 -3.38 -1.57 -4.28
N ASN A 88 -3.65 -1.29 -5.55
CA ASN A 88 -5.00 -0.98 -6.01
C ASN A 88 -5.68 -2.26 -6.53
N PRO A 89 -6.70 -2.78 -5.82
CA PRO A 89 -7.36 -4.03 -6.19
C PRO A 89 -8.15 -3.91 -7.50
N ASP A 90 -8.79 -2.75 -7.73
CA ASP A 90 -9.62 -2.53 -8.92
C ASP A 90 -8.75 -2.47 -10.17
N PHE A 91 -7.54 -1.92 -10.07
CA PHE A 91 -6.59 -1.97 -11.17
C PHE A 91 -6.15 -3.40 -11.49
N ALA A 92 -5.90 -4.24 -10.49
CA ALA A 92 -5.56 -5.64 -10.69
C ALA A 92 -6.70 -6.39 -11.42
N ASP A 93 -7.95 -6.18 -11.00
CA ASP A 93 -9.12 -6.79 -11.64
C ASP A 93 -9.31 -6.29 -13.07
N ARG A 94 -9.22 -4.98 -13.30
CA ARG A 94 -9.30 -4.38 -14.65
C ARG A 94 -8.22 -4.89 -15.61
N CYS A 95 -7.02 -5.18 -15.12
CA CYS A 95 -5.98 -5.82 -15.95
C CYS A 95 -6.45 -7.19 -16.44
N VAL A 96 -6.99 -8.00 -15.53
CA VAL A 96 -7.49 -9.35 -15.85
C VAL A 96 -8.70 -9.27 -16.80
N GLU A 97 -9.64 -8.38 -16.57
CA GLU A 97 -10.80 -8.13 -17.44
C GLU A 97 -10.39 -7.69 -18.84
N ALA A 98 -9.31 -6.91 -18.95
CA ALA A 98 -8.72 -6.51 -20.23
C ALA A 98 -7.91 -7.61 -20.93
N GLY A 99 -7.85 -8.84 -20.38
CA GLY A 99 -7.09 -9.96 -20.91
C GLY A 99 -5.57 -9.88 -20.65
N LEU A 100 -5.13 -8.99 -19.76
CA LEU A 100 -3.73 -8.83 -19.38
C LEU A 100 -3.44 -9.60 -18.10
N LYS A 101 -2.28 -10.24 -18.02
CA LYS A 101 -1.83 -10.82 -16.75
C LYS A 101 -1.31 -9.73 -15.83
N TYR A 102 -1.92 -9.58 -14.66
CA TYR A 102 -1.39 -8.76 -13.59
C TYR A 102 -0.27 -9.53 -12.87
N ILE A 103 0.94 -8.98 -12.85
CA ILE A 103 2.09 -9.59 -12.15
C ILE A 103 2.06 -9.12 -10.70
N GLY A 104 1.32 -9.85 -9.89
CA GLY A 104 1.05 -9.56 -8.49
C GLY A 104 -0.08 -10.43 -7.94
N PRO A 105 -0.51 -10.19 -6.70
CA PRO A 105 -1.67 -10.88 -6.11
C PRO A 105 -2.96 -10.47 -6.83
N SER A 106 -4.01 -11.29 -6.71
CA SER A 106 -5.33 -10.94 -7.23
C SER A 106 -5.94 -9.75 -6.49
N GLY A 107 -6.89 -9.04 -7.11
CA GLY A 107 -7.61 -7.94 -6.46
C GLY A 107 -8.22 -8.33 -5.12
N ASP A 108 -8.77 -9.54 -5.01
CA ASP A 108 -9.30 -10.07 -3.75
C ASP A 108 -8.25 -10.20 -2.65
N VAL A 109 -7.05 -10.64 -3.00
CA VAL A 109 -5.94 -10.74 -2.04
C VAL A 109 -5.49 -9.35 -1.62
N ILE A 110 -5.38 -8.41 -2.58
CA ILE A 110 -5.02 -7.02 -2.28
C ILE A 110 -6.04 -6.39 -1.35
N ARG A 111 -7.36 -6.55 -1.59
CA ARG A 111 -8.42 -6.04 -0.70
C ARG A 111 -8.31 -6.60 0.71
N LYS A 112 -8.15 -7.92 0.84
CA LYS A 112 -8.01 -8.59 2.14
C LYS A 112 -6.78 -8.13 2.91
N MET A 113 -5.64 -8.00 2.23
CA MET A 113 -4.38 -7.60 2.86
C MET A 113 -4.26 -6.09 3.07
N GLY A 114 -5.00 -5.28 2.31
CA GLY A 114 -5.06 -3.83 2.48
C GLY A 114 -5.74 -3.38 3.78
N SER A 115 -6.65 -4.21 4.32
CA SER A 115 -7.24 -3.97 5.64
C SER A 115 -6.36 -4.55 6.74
N LYS A 116 -5.81 -3.70 7.61
CA LYS A 116 -4.94 -4.12 8.73
C LYS A 116 -5.63 -5.16 9.63
N ALA A 117 -6.92 -4.96 9.93
CA ALA A 117 -7.70 -5.89 10.75
C ALA A 117 -7.91 -7.24 10.05
N ALA A 118 -8.31 -7.23 8.77
CA ALA A 118 -8.50 -8.45 8.00
C ALA A 118 -7.18 -9.20 7.79
N ALA A 119 -6.09 -8.49 7.48
CA ALA A 119 -4.77 -9.08 7.33
C ALA A 119 -4.29 -9.75 8.63
N ARG A 120 -4.51 -9.11 9.79
CA ARG A 120 -4.20 -9.68 11.10
C ARG A 120 -4.99 -10.96 11.37
N THR A 121 -6.32 -10.93 11.17
CA THR A 121 -7.18 -12.09 11.33
C THR A 121 -6.74 -13.24 10.43
N LEU A 122 -6.41 -12.96 9.18
CA LEU A 122 -5.93 -13.95 8.22
C LEU A 122 -4.59 -14.57 8.66
N ALA A 123 -3.68 -13.75 9.15
CA ALA A 123 -2.39 -14.20 9.68
C ALA A 123 -2.58 -15.14 10.89
N GLN A 124 -3.45 -14.77 11.83
CA GLN A 124 -3.79 -15.61 12.98
C GLN A 124 -4.41 -16.96 12.56
N GLN A 125 -5.35 -16.94 11.61
CA GLN A 125 -5.94 -18.17 11.06
C GLN A 125 -4.93 -19.08 10.36
N ALA A 126 -3.92 -18.47 9.73
CA ALA A 126 -2.81 -19.19 9.11
C ALA A 126 -1.73 -19.66 10.10
N GLY A 127 -1.89 -19.42 11.41
CA GLY A 127 -0.91 -19.76 12.44
C GLY A 127 0.35 -18.88 12.43
N VAL A 128 0.31 -17.75 11.74
CA VAL A 128 1.43 -16.79 11.74
C VAL A 128 1.38 -15.98 13.04
N PRO A 129 2.48 -15.89 13.80
CA PRO A 129 2.55 -15.07 15.01
C PRO A 129 2.24 -13.61 14.68
N VAL A 130 1.36 -13.01 15.46
CA VAL A 130 1.01 -11.58 15.34
C VAL A 130 1.35 -10.85 16.64
N VAL A 131 1.69 -9.58 16.52
CA VAL A 131 1.94 -8.72 17.68
C VAL A 131 0.66 -8.63 18.53
N PRO A 132 0.70 -8.79 19.88
CA PRO A 132 -0.46 -8.57 20.74
C PRO A 132 -1.06 -7.17 20.53
N GLY A 133 -2.38 -7.08 20.50
CA GLY A 133 -3.07 -5.80 20.28
C GLY A 133 -4.54 -6.00 19.92
N SER A 134 -5.22 -4.94 19.47
CA SER A 134 -6.63 -4.99 19.10
C SER A 134 -6.88 -5.88 17.88
N ASP A 135 -7.98 -6.63 17.90
CA ASP A 135 -8.44 -7.42 16.75
C ASP A 135 -9.12 -6.59 15.66
N GLY A 136 -9.24 -5.29 15.89
CA GLY A 136 -9.84 -4.35 14.95
C GLY A 136 -9.76 -2.91 15.46
N PRO A 137 -10.49 -2.01 14.80
CA PRO A 137 -10.64 -0.64 15.26
C PRO A 137 -11.24 -0.56 16.66
N LEU A 138 -10.70 0.32 17.48
CA LEU A 138 -11.23 0.59 18.82
C LEU A 138 -12.47 1.48 18.70
N ARG A 139 -13.49 1.18 19.51
CA ARG A 139 -14.75 1.95 19.56
C ARG A 139 -14.57 3.29 20.22
N ASP A 140 -13.80 3.31 21.30
CA ASP A 140 -13.64 4.46 22.18
C ASP A 140 -12.31 4.41 22.95
N VAL A 141 -12.03 5.46 23.71
CA VAL A 141 -10.82 5.58 24.52
C VAL A 141 -10.81 4.59 25.70
N GLU A 142 -11.95 4.22 26.23
CA GLU A 142 -12.03 3.28 27.35
C GLU A 142 -11.59 1.89 26.91
N GLN A 143 -12.05 1.44 25.74
CA GLN A 143 -11.56 0.18 25.15
C GLN A 143 -10.04 0.23 24.87
N ALA A 144 -9.52 1.40 24.49
CA ALA A 144 -8.08 1.58 24.32
C ALA A 144 -7.32 1.40 25.65
N LYS A 145 -7.85 1.94 26.74
CA LYS A 145 -7.28 1.81 28.09
C LYS A 145 -7.28 0.36 28.57
N GLU A 146 -8.44 -0.30 28.49
CA GLU A 146 -8.58 -1.71 28.86
C GLU A 146 -7.60 -2.62 28.11
N LEU A 147 -7.48 -2.42 26.80
CA LEU A 147 -6.59 -3.24 25.99
C LEU A 147 -5.11 -2.91 26.27
N ALA A 148 -4.76 -1.65 26.45
CA ALA A 148 -3.39 -1.26 26.78
C ALA A 148 -2.93 -1.83 28.13
N GLU A 149 -3.84 -1.91 29.11
CA GLU A 149 -3.58 -2.58 30.40
C GLU A 149 -3.35 -4.09 30.22
N GLN A 150 -4.13 -4.74 29.34
CA GLN A 150 -4.01 -6.18 29.09
C GLN A 150 -2.71 -6.54 28.37
N VAL A 151 -2.29 -5.75 27.36
CA VAL A 151 -1.08 -6.03 26.57
C VAL A 151 0.19 -5.49 27.24
N GLY A 152 0.05 -4.54 28.15
CA GLY A 152 1.15 -3.88 28.87
C GLY A 152 1.79 -2.74 28.07
N TYR A 153 2.28 -1.72 28.80
CA TYR A 153 3.01 -0.59 28.24
C TYR A 153 4.50 -0.93 28.00
N PRO A 154 5.16 -0.30 27.01
CA PRO A 154 4.64 0.72 26.10
C PRO A 154 3.75 0.13 24.99
N VAL A 155 2.75 0.90 24.57
CA VAL A 155 1.86 0.55 23.46
C VAL A 155 2.00 1.54 22.30
N LEU A 156 1.66 1.08 21.09
CA LEU A 156 1.63 1.91 19.90
C LEU A 156 0.17 2.09 19.46
N LEU A 157 -0.32 3.33 19.52
CA LEU A 157 -1.58 3.72 18.90
C LEU A 157 -1.36 3.98 17.41
N LYS A 158 -2.22 3.40 16.56
CA LYS A 158 -2.19 3.60 15.11
C LYS A 158 -3.54 4.07 14.62
N ALA A 159 -3.57 5.10 13.79
CA ALA A 159 -4.78 5.47 13.06
C ALA A 159 -5.15 4.35 12.07
N SER A 160 -6.42 4.03 11.93
CA SER A 160 -6.92 3.02 10.97
C SER A 160 -6.71 3.47 9.53
N ALA A 161 -6.90 4.77 9.26
CA ALA A 161 -6.57 5.40 8.00
C ALA A 161 -5.15 5.97 8.08
N GLY A 162 -4.30 5.60 7.14
CA GLY A 162 -2.93 6.08 7.04
C GLY A 162 -1.92 4.95 6.79
N GLY A 163 -0.85 5.29 6.10
CA GLY A 163 0.28 4.42 5.78
C GLY A 163 1.61 5.12 6.06
N GLY A 164 2.72 4.37 5.97
CA GLY A 164 4.06 4.94 6.07
C GLY A 164 4.41 5.56 7.42
N GLY A 165 3.77 5.12 8.52
CA GLY A 165 4.08 5.61 9.87
C GLY A 165 3.31 6.86 10.30
N ARG A 166 2.45 7.40 9.47
CA ARG A 166 1.60 8.54 9.82
C ARG A 166 0.48 8.10 10.78
N GLY A 167 0.13 8.95 11.75
CA GLY A 167 -0.88 8.65 12.76
C GLY A 167 -0.47 7.57 13.77
N MET A 168 0.83 7.31 13.94
CA MET A 168 1.36 6.42 14.96
C MET A 168 1.87 7.21 16.16
N ARG A 169 1.49 6.79 17.39
CA ARG A 169 1.91 7.41 18.63
C ARG A 169 2.29 6.36 19.66
N GLN A 170 3.51 6.45 20.16
CA GLN A 170 3.95 5.66 21.31
C GLN A 170 3.35 6.23 22.59
N VAL A 171 2.87 5.34 23.43
CA VAL A 171 2.35 5.66 24.77
C VAL A 171 3.06 4.78 25.78
N ASP A 172 3.79 5.40 26.68
CA ASP A 172 4.65 4.71 27.63
C ASP A 172 3.95 4.42 28.95
N SER A 173 2.83 5.10 29.22
CA SER A 173 2.06 4.95 30.48
C SER A 173 0.56 5.29 30.29
N PRO A 174 -0.31 4.86 31.24
CA PRO A 174 -1.75 5.11 31.16
C PRO A 174 -2.14 6.58 31.02
N GLU A 175 -1.40 7.49 31.68
CA GLU A 175 -1.72 8.92 31.76
C GLU A 175 -1.66 9.59 30.37
N GLY A 176 -0.82 9.08 29.47
CA GLY A 176 -0.65 9.62 28.13
C GLY A 176 -1.66 9.10 27.09
N LEU A 177 -2.39 8.02 27.41
CA LEU A 177 -3.16 7.28 26.43
C LEU A 177 -4.31 8.08 25.81
N GLU A 178 -5.09 8.76 26.63
CA GLU A 178 -6.27 9.52 26.18
C GLU A 178 -5.88 10.66 25.25
N SER A 179 -4.85 11.43 25.63
CA SER A 179 -4.32 12.50 24.79
C SER A 179 -3.78 11.98 23.46
N ALA A 180 -3.04 10.88 23.49
CA ALA A 180 -2.50 10.22 22.28
C ALA A 180 -3.60 9.67 21.39
N TYR A 181 -4.68 9.11 21.97
CA TYR A 181 -5.84 8.59 21.24
C TYR A 181 -6.53 9.71 20.46
N HIS A 182 -6.89 10.82 21.11
CA HIS A 182 -7.54 11.95 20.44
C HIS A 182 -6.64 12.62 19.40
N ALA A 183 -5.36 12.72 19.66
CA ALA A 183 -4.41 13.25 18.69
C ALA A 183 -4.26 12.36 17.44
N ALA A 184 -4.27 11.02 17.61
CA ALA A 184 -4.24 10.09 16.47
C ALA A 184 -5.52 10.15 15.63
N GLN A 185 -6.69 10.32 16.29
CA GLN A 185 -7.96 10.51 15.60
C GLN A 185 -7.99 11.81 14.79
N ALA A 186 -7.55 12.92 15.38
CA ALA A 186 -7.52 14.21 14.69
C ALA A 186 -6.58 14.21 13.48
N GLU A 187 -5.43 13.55 13.59
CA GLU A 187 -4.49 13.40 12.47
C GLU A 187 -5.08 12.53 11.34
N ALA A 188 -5.76 11.43 11.68
CA ALA A 188 -6.46 10.59 10.71
C ALA A 188 -7.54 11.37 9.95
N ALA A 189 -8.37 12.16 10.68
CA ALA A 189 -9.39 12.99 10.07
C ALA A 189 -8.81 14.05 9.13
N ALA A 190 -7.68 14.68 9.51
CA ALA A 190 -7.00 15.67 8.67
C ALA A 190 -6.40 15.04 7.40
N LEU A 191 -5.85 13.83 7.49
CA LEU A 191 -5.31 13.11 6.34
C LEU A 191 -6.40 12.75 5.32
N LEU A 192 -7.56 12.31 5.79
CA LEU A 192 -8.71 11.99 4.93
C LEU A 192 -9.31 13.23 4.27
N ALA A 193 -9.35 14.34 4.98
CA ALA A 193 -9.83 15.61 4.41
C ALA A 193 -8.87 16.16 3.33
N ALA A 194 -7.58 15.84 3.42
CA ALA A 194 -6.56 16.32 2.49
C ALA A 194 -6.42 15.43 1.22
N ASP A 195 -6.83 14.17 1.27
CA ASP A 195 -6.72 13.23 0.16
C ASP A 195 -8.04 12.48 -0.07
N PRO A 196 -8.90 12.97 -0.99
CA PRO A 196 -10.17 12.34 -1.32
C PRO A 196 -10.05 10.92 -1.92
N LEU A 197 -8.84 10.51 -2.32
CA LEU A 197 -8.56 9.17 -2.85
C LEU A 197 -8.29 8.13 -1.75
N LEU A 198 -8.16 8.56 -0.51
CA LEU A 198 -8.17 7.66 0.65
C LEU A 198 -9.62 7.30 0.94
N GLU A 199 -10.13 6.25 0.28
CA GLU A 199 -11.42 5.68 0.62
C GLU A 199 -11.39 5.17 2.06
N ALA A 200 -12.15 5.83 2.92
CA ALA A 200 -12.40 5.31 4.25
C ALA A 200 -13.56 4.32 4.16
N PRO A 201 -13.41 3.09 4.65
CA PRO A 201 -14.58 2.25 4.92
C PRO A 201 -15.48 3.01 5.87
N GLU A 202 -16.79 3.05 5.58
CA GLU A 202 -17.80 3.94 6.18
C GLU A 202 -17.88 3.98 7.73
N HIS A 203 -17.14 3.14 8.45
CA HIS A 203 -17.14 3.05 9.91
C HIS A 203 -15.75 3.08 10.57
N SER A 204 -14.66 3.32 9.83
CA SER A 204 -13.30 3.22 10.38
C SER A 204 -12.49 4.52 10.42
N LEU A 205 -13.12 5.64 10.10
CA LEU A 205 -12.45 6.94 9.94
C LEU A 205 -11.76 7.49 11.19
N LEU A 206 -12.13 7.01 12.37
CA LEU A 206 -11.66 7.52 13.65
C LEU A 206 -11.11 6.43 14.59
N ALA A 207 -10.99 5.20 14.13
CA ALA A 207 -10.56 4.11 14.98
C ALA A 207 -9.05 4.07 15.13
N ALA A 208 -8.58 4.08 16.35
CA ALA A 208 -7.20 3.78 16.70
C ALA A 208 -7.03 2.26 16.91
N GLN A 209 -5.81 1.75 16.74
CA GLN A 209 -5.41 0.40 17.10
C GLN A 209 -4.33 0.49 18.16
N VAL A 210 -4.38 -0.39 19.15
CA VAL A 210 -3.34 -0.55 20.19
C VAL A 210 -2.52 -1.78 19.82
N GLU A 211 -1.22 -1.64 19.78
CA GLU A 211 -0.28 -2.75 19.63
C GLU A 211 0.82 -2.66 20.67
N GLN A 212 1.27 -3.80 21.19
CA GLN A 212 2.42 -3.86 22.08
C GLN A 212 3.70 -3.50 21.33
N MET A 213 4.55 -2.69 21.94
CA MET A 213 5.88 -2.43 21.39
C MET A 213 6.87 -3.47 21.90
N PHE A 214 7.62 -4.09 20.99
CA PHE A 214 8.78 -4.87 21.37
C PHE A 214 9.93 -3.92 21.70
N THR A 215 10.27 -3.80 22.98
CA THR A 215 11.52 -3.16 23.35
C THR A 215 12.68 -4.10 23.01
N LYS A 216 13.74 -3.56 22.40
CA LYS A 216 14.96 -4.31 22.01
C LYS A 216 15.68 -5.02 23.20
N ALA A 217 15.22 -4.81 24.42
CA ALA A 217 15.82 -5.39 25.62
C ALA A 217 15.49 -6.87 25.87
N GLY A 218 14.58 -7.49 25.10
CA GLY A 218 14.19 -8.90 25.25
C GLY A 218 14.79 -9.88 24.23
N ALA A 219 15.61 -9.41 23.29
CA ALA A 219 16.12 -10.24 22.17
C ALA A 219 17.57 -10.73 22.36
N MET A 220 18.12 -10.63 23.58
CA MET A 220 19.43 -11.22 23.91
C MET A 220 19.34 -11.93 25.28
N ASN A 221 18.73 -13.09 25.27
CA ASN A 221 19.01 -14.20 26.20
C ASN A 221 18.76 -15.51 25.48
#